data_37befd7df925fd846a46f8be8b5243a5
#
_entry.id   37befd7df925fd846a46f8be8b5243a5
#
_cell.length_a   1.000
_cell.length_b   1.000
_cell.length_c   1.000
_cell.angle_alpha   90.00
_cell.angle_beta   90.00
_cell.angle_gamma   90.00
#
_symmetry.space_group_name_H-M   'P 1'
#
loop_
_entity.id
_entity.type
_entity.pdbx_description
1 polymer ?
#
loop_
_entity_poly.entity_id
_entity_poly.type
_entity_poly.pdbx_seq_one_letter_code
_entity_poly.pdbx_strand_id
1 'polypeptide(L)'
;MEPPWSLHPTGRHLTAVDKSSDKSHFFFEHYGVTEVDLERYLAAALSAGGDYADLYFEYLSSTSLMVDESMVKSAAQGISAGCGVRVVSGERTGYAYTDDLSSDRILHAARTAALIASAPAKTPVAGFQKSAARSLYPVTLPSVDAEISAKVELVMRADKAARAYDPRIKEVRASYADELRNILVVASDGTFAEDSQPLARMNVSSIAKTDGNSARGTAGGGGRVALDFFFGEKNPELFAKEAARQAILQLDAREAPAGEMAVVLGPGWPGVLLHEAVGHGLEADFNRKKTSAFAGLIGKRVASEKCTVVDNGTMPWRRGSLNVDDEGEPTQETVLIEKGILKGYLSDKLSARLMGIADTGNGRRESYEHIPMPRMTNTYMLAGQDHPEDIIRSVKHGVYAVNFGGGQVDITNGKFVFSASEAYMIEDGRITAPIKGATLIGNGPDVLTRVSMVGNDLKLDEGVGTCGKDGQAVPVGVGIPTLKVDRLTVGGTARKDTGGFMQ
;
A
#
# COMPACT_ATOMS: atom_id res chain seq x y z
N MET A 1 9.27 -22.07 15.02
CA MET A 1 10.59 -21.54 14.66
C MET A 1 10.62 -20.10 15.11
N GLU A 2 11.39 -19.82 16.14
CA GLU A 2 11.56 -18.45 16.65
C GLU A 2 12.36 -17.61 15.65
N PRO A 3 12.10 -16.30 15.53
CA PRO A 3 12.87 -15.44 14.65
C PRO A 3 14.29 -15.18 15.22
N PRO A 4 15.31 -14.95 14.38
CA PRO A 4 16.73 -14.97 14.75
C PRO A 4 17.30 -13.68 15.38
N TRP A 5 16.55 -12.92 16.18
CA TRP A 5 17.04 -11.69 16.84
C TRP A 5 16.77 -11.58 18.33
N SER A 6 17.16 -12.56 19.10
CA SER A 6 17.29 -12.37 20.54
C SER A 6 18.75 -12.04 20.89
N LEU A 7 19.11 -10.75 20.92
CA LEU A 7 20.30 -10.28 21.61
C LEU A 7 19.85 -9.40 22.77
N HIS A 8 20.07 -9.88 23.98
CA HIS A 8 19.87 -9.17 25.22
C HIS A 8 20.96 -8.11 25.43
N PRO A 9 20.60 -6.89 25.86
CA PRO A 9 21.45 -6.08 26.70
C PRO A 9 20.98 -6.14 28.16
N THR A 10 21.92 -6.29 29.02
CA THR A 10 21.97 -6.32 30.47
C THR A 10 20.94 -5.48 31.23
N GLY A 11 20.17 -6.17 32.04
CA GLY A 11 19.81 -5.88 33.40
C GLY A 11 19.13 -4.57 33.80
N ARG A 12 17.77 -4.57 33.76
CA ARG A 12 16.93 -4.09 34.87
C ARG A 12 15.64 -4.91 34.86
N HIS A 13 15.40 -5.62 35.96
CA HIS A 13 14.14 -6.32 36.21
C HIS A 13 13.02 -5.30 36.35
N LEU A 14 12.22 -5.16 35.29
CA LEU A 14 10.85 -4.67 35.41
C LEU A 14 9.97 -5.92 35.53
N THR A 15 9.36 -6.07 36.69
CA THR A 15 8.37 -7.11 36.97
C THR A 15 7.26 -7.03 35.92
N ALA A 16 7.16 -8.05 35.09
CA ALA A 16 6.04 -8.26 34.18
C ALA A 16 4.78 -8.40 35.04
N VAL A 17 3.90 -7.41 34.97
CA VAL A 17 2.51 -7.57 35.41
C VAL A 17 1.85 -8.41 34.33
N ASP A 18 1.53 -9.63 34.68
CA ASP A 18 0.72 -10.55 33.88
C ASP A 18 -0.69 -9.92 33.73
N LYS A 19 -0.95 -9.28 32.61
CA LYS A 19 -2.29 -8.87 32.17
C LYS A 19 -2.76 -9.83 31.08
N SER A 20 -2.96 -11.09 31.47
CA SER A 20 -3.78 -11.99 30.67
C SER A 20 -5.26 -11.62 30.87
N SER A 21 -5.96 -11.42 29.73
CA SER A 21 -7.40 -11.43 29.56
C SER A 21 -8.21 -10.31 30.25
N ASP A 22 -8.08 -9.08 29.77
CA ASP A 22 -9.24 -8.23 29.46
C ASP A 22 -8.73 -7.16 28.48
N LYS A 23 -8.98 -7.33 27.16
CA LYS A 23 -8.66 -6.26 26.22
C LYS A 23 -9.68 -5.16 26.46
N SER A 24 -9.25 -4.13 27.17
CA SER A 24 -10.04 -2.92 27.33
C SER A 24 -10.43 -2.39 25.95
N HIS A 25 -11.71 -2.10 25.78
CA HIS A 25 -12.24 -1.55 24.53
C HIS A 25 -11.87 -0.06 24.48
N PHE A 26 -10.95 0.34 23.58
CA PHE A 26 -10.40 1.68 23.52
C PHE A 26 -11.47 2.78 23.58
N PHE A 27 -12.51 2.69 22.74
CA PHE A 27 -13.56 3.71 22.68
C PHE A 27 -14.49 3.70 23.89
N PHE A 28 -14.67 2.55 24.55
CA PHE A 28 -15.47 2.45 25.77
C PHE A 28 -14.75 3.14 26.93
N GLU A 29 -13.45 2.92 27.06
CA GLU A 29 -12.65 3.52 28.16
C GLU A 29 -12.39 5.01 27.97
N HIS A 30 -12.04 5.43 26.73
CA HIS A 30 -11.61 6.81 26.48
C HIS A 30 -12.77 7.76 26.19
N TYR A 31 -13.87 7.25 25.63
CA TYR A 31 -15.00 8.08 25.20
C TYR A 31 -16.33 7.69 25.86
N GLY A 32 -16.34 6.69 26.74
CA GLY A 32 -17.53 6.27 27.47
C GLY A 32 -18.64 5.70 26.58
N VAL A 33 -18.30 5.25 25.35
CA VAL A 33 -19.24 4.57 24.44
C VAL A 33 -19.63 3.22 25.05
N THR A 34 -20.91 2.85 24.97
CA THR A 34 -21.43 1.57 25.47
C THR A 34 -22.09 0.78 24.35
N GLU A 35 -22.25 -0.54 24.52
CA GLU A 35 -22.98 -1.38 23.54
C GLU A 35 -24.42 -0.86 23.34
N VAL A 36 -25.08 -0.38 24.39
CA VAL A 36 -26.42 0.24 24.31
C VAL A 36 -26.42 1.51 23.46
N ASP A 37 -25.36 2.30 23.53
CA ASP A 37 -25.20 3.49 22.67
C ASP A 37 -25.03 3.07 21.21
N LEU A 38 -24.19 2.06 20.93
CA LEU A 38 -23.97 1.55 19.58
C LEU A 38 -25.25 1.03 18.93
N GLU A 39 -26.04 0.26 19.67
CA GLU A 39 -27.38 -0.19 19.22
C GLU A 39 -28.30 0.99 18.90
N ARG A 40 -28.31 2.01 19.77
CA ARG A 40 -29.12 3.23 19.59
C ARG A 40 -28.69 4.01 18.34
N TYR A 41 -27.39 4.12 18.08
CA TYR A 41 -26.86 4.81 16.91
C TYR A 41 -27.21 4.06 15.60
N LEU A 42 -27.08 2.73 15.60
CA LEU A 42 -27.47 1.89 14.45
C LEU A 42 -29.00 1.93 14.20
N ALA A 43 -29.81 1.92 15.27
CA ALA A 43 -31.24 2.09 15.16
C ALA A 43 -31.62 3.46 14.57
N ALA A 44 -30.91 4.53 14.95
CA ALA A 44 -31.08 5.86 14.37
C ALA A 44 -30.67 5.91 12.90
N ALA A 45 -29.58 5.24 12.53
CA ALA A 45 -29.11 5.11 11.15
C ALA A 45 -30.14 4.39 10.25
N LEU A 46 -30.86 3.40 10.76
CA LEU A 46 -31.89 2.67 10.03
C LEU A 46 -33.30 3.28 10.17
N SER A 47 -33.45 4.44 10.83
CA SER A 47 -34.77 5.03 11.13
C SER A 47 -35.57 5.43 9.90
N ALA A 48 -34.92 5.81 8.80
CA ALA A 48 -35.56 6.13 7.51
C ALA A 48 -35.56 4.98 6.50
N GLY A 49 -35.28 3.74 6.98
CA GLY A 49 -35.12 2.54 6.17
C GLY A 49 -33.67 2.29 5.80
N GLY A 50 -33.42 1.17 5.13
CA GLY A 50 -32.07 0.71 4.72
C GLY A 50 -31.93 -0.80 4.89
N ASP A 51 -31.02 -1.39 4.13
CA ASP A 51 -30.72 -2.82 4.18
C ASP A 51 -29.59 -3.12 5.16
N TYR A 52 -28.73 -2.13 5.40
CA TYR A 52 -27.52 -2.26 6.21
C TYR A 52 -27.08 -0.88 6.73
N ALA A 53 -26.52 -0.84 7.92
CA ALA A 53 -25.84 0.35 8.46
C ALA A 53 -24.59 -0.05 9.22
N ASP A 54 -23.55 0.76 9.16
CA ASP A 54 -22.35 0.64 9.97
C ASP A 54 -21.90 1.98 10.58
N LEU A 55 -21.18 1.84 11.68
CA LEU A 55 -20.47 2.91 12.39
C LEU A 55 -18.97 2.56 12.34
N TYR A 56 -18.16 3.52 11.93
CA TYR A 56 -16.71 3.42 11.95
C TYR A 56 -16.14 4.49 12.85
N PHE A 57 -15.69 4.08 14.01
CA PHE A 57 -14.98 4.95 14.95
C PHE A 57 -13.49 4.88 14.65
N GLU A 58 -12.83 6.02 14.68
CA GLU A 58 -11.39 6.13 14.50
C GLU A 58 -10.79 7.09 15.52
N TYR A 59 -9.64 6.71 16.05
CA TYR A 59 -8.72 7.57 16.78
C TYR A 59 -7.33 7.38 16.19
N LEU A 60 -6.77 8.44 15.64
CA LEU A 60 -5.46 8.46 15.02
C LEU A 60 -4.53 9.39 15.80
N SER A 61 -3.43 8.84 16.32
CA SER A 61 -2.27 9.62 16.80
C SER A 61 -1.15 9.50 15.78
N SER A 62 -0.49 10.60 15.44
CA SER A 62 0.55 10.61 14.42
C SER A 62 1.70 11.54 14.77
N THR A 63 2.91 11.19 14.28
CA THR A 63 4.09 12.06 14.31
C THR A 63 4.69 12.15 12.91
N SER A 64 5.16 13.33 12.52
CA SER A 64 5.94 13.51 11.30
C SER A 64 7.13 14.40 11.55
N LEU A 65 8.28 14.02 10.96
CA LEU A 65 9.54 14.74 11.05
C LEU A 65 10.17 14.86 9.68
N MET A 66 10.77 16.00 9.39
CA MET A 66 11.53 16.23 8.17
C MET A 66 12.81 17.00 8.46
N VAL A 67 13.92 16.48 7.99
CA VAL A 67 15.21 17.12 7.90
C VAL A 67 15.50 17.50 6.45
N ASP A 68 15.91 18.72 6.23
CA ASP A 68 16.38 19.23 4.95
C ASP A 68 17.52 20.21 5.23
N GLU A 69 18.56 20.24 4.39
CA GLU A 69 19.78 21.04 4.62
C GLU A 69 20.41 20.81 6.00
N SER A 70 20.43 19.57 6.48
CA SER A 70 20.94 19.15 7.80
C SER A 70 20.28 19.84 9.01
N MET A 71 19.07 20.36 8.82
CA MET A 71 18.28 21.00 9.88
C MET A 71 16.88 20.39 9.94
N VAL A 72 16.34 20.26 11.13
CA VAL A 72 14.92 19.91 11.29
C VAL A 72 14.05 21.06 10.76
N LYS A 73 13.37 20.85 9.64
CA LYS A 73 12.49 21.85 9.01
C LYS A 73 11.05 21.76 9.52
N SER A 74 10.62 20.56 9.87
CA SER A 74 9.30 20.36 10.46
C SER A 74 9.31 19.20 11.46
N ALA A 75 8.54 19.39 12.52
CA ALA A 75 8.18 18.35 13.47
C ALA A 75 6.73 18.61 13.86
N ALA A 76 5.86 17.66 13.64
CA ALA A 76 4.45 17.77 13.94
C ALA A 76 3.95 16.51 14.64
N GLN A 77 3.10 16.70 15.64
CA GLN A 77 2.30 15.64 16.25
C GLN A 77 0.84 16.04 16.13
N GLY A 78 -0.04 15.10 15.90
CA GLY A 78 -1.45 15.35 15.75
C GLY A 78 -2.29 14.20 16.25
N ILE A 79 -3.51 14.54 16.67
CA ILE A 79 -4.57 13.60 17.02
C ILE A 79 -5.77 13.95 16.16
N SER A 80 -6.40 12.94 15.57
CA SER A 80 -7.70 13.02 14.92
C SER A 80 -8.60 11.94 15.50
N ALA A 81 -9.85 12.27 15.77
CA ALA A 81 -10.83 11.30 16.22
C ALA A 81 -12.18 11.62 15.59
N GLY A 82 -12.99 10.59 15.32
CA GLY A 82 -14.31 10.78 14.77
C GLY A 82 -15.07 9.48 14.55
N CYS A 83 -16.29 9.64 14.06
CA CYS A 83 -17.18 8.53 13.71
C CYS A 83 -17.85 8.80 12.37
N GLY A 84 -17.66 7.87 11.41
CA GLY A 84 -18.40 7.80 10.16
C GLY A 84 -19.61 6.89 10.31
N VAL A 85 -20.75 7.31 9.76
CA VAL A 85 -21.98 6.53 9.73
C VAL A 85 -22.39 6.30 8.29
N ARG A 86 -22.52 5.03 7.89
CA ARG A 86 -22.99 4.63 6.57
C ARG A 86 -24.32 3.91 6.65
N VAL A 87 -25.21 4.22 5.73
CA VAL A 87 -26.47 3.49 5.52
C VAL A 87 -26.54 3.07 4.04
N VAL A 88 -26.81 1.81 3.81
CA VAL A 88 -26.95 1.24 2.47
C VAL A 88 -28.38 0.84 2.19
N SER A 89 -28.91 1.20 1.02
CA SER A 89 -30.22 0.83 0.53
C SER A 89 -30.16 0.47 -0.95
N GLY A 90 -30.19 -0.82 -1.26
CA GLY A 90 -29.92 -1.32 -2.60
C GLY A 90 -28.52 -0.93 -3.06
N GLU A 91 -28.42 -0.09 -4.09
CA GLU A 91 -27.15 0.46 -4.60
C GLU A 91 -26.81 1.85 -4.01
N ARG A 92 -27.74 2.48 -3.30
CA ARG A 92 -27.56 3.81 -2.72
C ARG A 92 -26.86 3.73 -1.38
N THR A 93 -25.95 4.67 -1.15
CA THR A 93 -25.24 4.84 0.12
C THR A 93 -25.49 6.24 0.66
N GLY A 94 -26.00 6.33 1.87
CA GLY A 94 -26.02 7.54 2.69
C GLY A 94 -24.80 7.53 3.61
N TYR A 95 -24.10 8.66 3.70
CA TYR A 95 -22.93 8.80 4.55
C TYR A 95 -22.94 10.14 5.27
N ALA A 96 -22.61 10.13 6.54
CA ALA A 96 -22.34 11.33 7.32
C ALA A 96 -21.31 11.00 8.40
N TYR A 97 -20.55 11.99 8.84
CA TYR A 97 -19.53 11.81 9.87
C TYR A 97 -19.50 12.98 10.85
N THR A 98 -18.81 12.78 11.96
CA THR A 98 -18.56 13.79 12.99
C THR A 98 -17.18 13.57 13.62
N ASP A 99 -16.47 14.66 13.91
CA ASP A 99 -15.23 14.71 14.71
C ASP A 99 -15.51 14.87 16.22
N ASP A 100 -16.77 15.04 16.60
CA ASP A 100 -17.23 15.08 17.98
C ASP A 100 -17.92 13.77 18.34
N LEU A 101 -17.28 12.96 19.18
CA LEU A 101 -17.76 11.65 19.61
C LEU A 101 -18.82 11.70 20.72
N SER A 102 -19.40 12.88 21.02
CA SER A 102 -20.57 12.97 21.88
C SER A 102 -21.78 12.28 21.27
N SER A 103 -22.61 11.67 22.13
CA SER A 103 -23.78 10.89 21.69
C SER A 103 -24.71 11.66 20.77
N ASP A 104 -24.95 12.95 21.07
CA ASP A 104 -25.88 13.79 20.29
C ASP A 104 -25.36 14.02 18.87
N ARG A 105 -24.04 14.18 18.70
CA ARG A 105 -23.41 14.37 17.39
C ARG A 105 -23.40 13.11 16.56
N ILE A 106 -23.10 11.96 17.17
CA ILE A 106 -23.19 10.66 16.49
C ILE A 106 -24.62 10.37 16.06
N LEU A 107 -25.63 10.60 16.93
CA LEU A 107 -27.05 10.46 16.57
C LEU A 107 -27.47 11.41 15.45
N HIS A 108 -26.91 12.63 15.40
CA HIS A 108 -27.19 13.56 14.31
C HIS A 108 -26.61 13.02 12.96
N ALA A 109 -25.36 12.57 12.97
CA ALA A 109 -24.74 11.95 11.80
C ALA A 109 -25.54 10.71 11.33
N ALA A 110 -25.96 9.84 12.27
CA ALA A 110 -26.75 8.65 11.98
C ALA A 110 -28.08 8.99 11.29
N ARG A 111 -28.83 9.96 11.80
CA ARG A 111 -30.07 10.42 11.17
C ARG A 111 -29.84 11.08 9.81
N THR A 112 -28.74 11.81 9.64
CA THR A 112 -28.36 12.43 8.37
C THR A 112 -28.08 11.37 7.31
N ALA A 113 -27.27 10.35 7.65
CA ALA A 113 -26.98 9.24 6.75
C ALA A 113 -28.26 8.46 6.37
N ALA A 114 -29.17 8.24 7.35
CA ALA A 114 -30.49 7.62 7.14
C ALA A 114 -31.31 8.39 6.11
N LEU A 115 -31.39 9.72 6.22
CA LEU A 115 -32.17 10.56 5.29
C LEU A 115 -31.59 10.55 3.86
N ILE A 116 -30.26 10.53 3.71
CA ILE A 116 -29.58 10.47 2.42
C ILE A 116 -29.90 9.13 1.72
N ALA A 117 -29.88 8.01 2.44
CA ALA A 117 -30.12 6.67 1.90
C ALA A 117 -31.61 6.33 1.80
N SER A 118 -32.51 7.11 2.37
CA SER A 118 -33.93 6.81 2.68
C SER A 118 -34.60 5.76 1.77
N ALA A 119 -35.24 4.75 2.38
CA ALA A 119 -35.85 3.63 1.68
C ALA A 119 -37.07 3.09 2.44
N PRO A 120 -38.04 2.44 1.77
CA PRO A 120 -39.21 1.88 2.41
C PRO A 120 -38.91 0.63 3.28
N ALA A 121 -37.81 -0.08 3.04
CA ALA A 121 -37.45 -1.28 3.80
C ALA A 121 -36.87 -0.91 5.18
N LYS A 122 -37.21 -1.69 6.21
CA LYS A 122 -36.66 -1.59 7.56
C LYS A 122 -35.97 -2.89 7.93
N THR A 123 -34.70 -2.80 8.25
CA THR A 123 -33.89 -3.93 8.73
C THR A 123 -33.69 -3.79 10.24
N PRO A 124 -33.94 -4.83 11.06
CA PRO A 124 -33.62 -4.79 12.48
C PRO A 124 -32.11 -4.85 12.69
N VAL A 125 -31.64 -4.28 13.81
CA VAL A 125 -30.25 -4.42 14.26
C VAL A 125 -30.08 -5.82 14.85
N ALA A 126 -29.08 -6.57 14.39
CA ALA A 126 -28.72 -7.84 14.97
C ALA A 126 -27.86 -7.66 16.23
N GLY A 127 -27.88 -8.66 17.11
CA GLY A 127 -26.95 -8.66 18.27
C GLY A 127 -25.49 -8.77 17.83
N PHE A 128 -24.61 -8.07 18.54
CA PHE A 128 -23.19 -8.00 18.18
C PHE A 128 -22.48 -9.35 18.29
N GLN A 129 -21.62 -9.63 17.32
CA GLN A 129 -20.73 -10.78 17.26
C GLN A 129 -19.31 -10.27 17.17
N LYS A 130 -18.54 -10.41 18.26
CA LYS A 130 -17.15 -9.96 18.30
C LYS A 130 -16.28 -10.79 17.35
N SER A 131 -15.56 -10.11 16.47
CA SER A 131 -14.60 -10.77 15.57
C SER A 131 -13.48 -11.43 16.35
N ALA A 132 -12.99 -12.58 15.85
CA ALA A 132 -11.87 -13.26 16.46
C ALA A 132 -10.62 -12.36 16.42
N ALA A 133 -9.98 -12.18 17.56
CA ALA A 133 -8.79 -11.35 17.67
C ALA A 133 -7.64 -11.97 16.87
N ARG A 134 -7.05 -11.22 15.94
CA ARG A 134 -5.79 -11.51 15.25
C ARG A 134 -4.67 -10.65 15.80
N SER A 135 -3.44 -11.04 15.57
CA SER A 135 -2.25 -10.29 15.98
C SER A 135 -1.18 -10.38 14.91
N LEU A 136 -1.37 -9.68 13.79
CA LEU A 136 -0.43 -9.64 12.68
C LEU A 136 0.73 -8.67 12.93
N TYR A 137 0.56 -7.73 13.87
CA TYR A 137 1.54 -6.70 14.23
C TYR A 137 1.54 -6.43 15.73
N PRO A 138 2.06 -7.39 16.54
CA PRO A 138 2.06 -7.28 18.01
C PRO A 138 3.13 -6.29 18.49
N VAL A 139 2.86 -4.99 18.37
CA VAL A 139 3.76 -3.92 18.83
C VAL A 139 3.52 -3.67 20.31
N THR A 140 4.55 -3.90 21.14
CA THR A 140 4.49 -3.69 22.59
C THR A 140 4.54 -2.21 22.96
N LEU A 141 5.37 -1.43 22.26
CA LEU A 141 5.48 0.02 22.42
C LEU A 141 5.26 0.67 21.05
N PRO A 142 4.10 1.29 20.79
CA PRO A 142 3.85 2.01 19.56
C PRO A 142 4.88 3.13 19.34
N SER A 143 5.27 3.34 18.10
CA SER A 143 6.27 4.38 17.75
C SER A 143 5.83 5.77 18.15
N VAL A 144 4.51 6.05 18.16
CA VAL A 144 3.96 7.36 18.57
C VAL A 144 4.31 7.72 20.01
N ASP A 145 4.47 6.72 20.89
CA ASP A 145 4.81 6.89 22.31
C ASP A 145 6.32 7.03 22.56
N ALA A 146 7.14 6.84 21.52
CA ALA A 146 8.58 6.98 21.64
C ALA A 146 9.00 8.46 21.70
N GLU A 147 10.08 8.74 22.44
CA GLU A 147 10.63 10.07 22.58
C GLU A 147 10.95 10.69 21.23
N ILE A 148 10.55 11.95 21.03
CA ILE A 148 10.78 12.69 19.78
C ILE A 148 12.27 12.81 19.44
N SER A 149 13.13 12.87 20.46
CA SER A 149 14.59 12.92 20.31
C SER A 149 15.15 11.70 19.59
N ALA A 150 14.63 10.50 19.86
CA ALA A 150 15.02 9.26 19.20
C ALA A 150 14.61 9.27 17.70
N LYS A 151 13.44 9.81 17.39
CA LYS A 151 12.97 9.97 16.00
C LYS A 151 13.81 11.01 15.24
N VAL A 152 14.18 12.12 15.88
CA VAL A 152 15.10 13.13 15.31
C VAL A 152 16.47 12.53 15.04
N GLU A 153 17.00 11.72 15.96
CA GLU A 153 18.29 11.03 15.75
C GLU A 153 18.28 10.19 14.47
N LEU A 154 17.20 9.42 14.19
CA LEU A 154 17.09 8.60 12.99
C LEU A 154 17.24 9.43 11.70
N VAL A 155 16.51 10.53 11.58
CA VAL A 155 16.54 11.36 10.37
C VAL A 155 17.85 12.12 10.22
N MET A 156 18.49 12.53 11.34
CA MET A 156 19.81 13.17 11.32
C MET A 156 20.92 12.18 10.93
N ARG A 157 20.84 10.93 11.38
CA ARG A 157 21.76 9.86 10.97
C ARG A 157 21.66 9.60 9.48
N ALA A 158 20.45 9.57 8.92
CA ALA A 158 20.22 9.42 7.49
C ALA A 158 20.82 10.57 6.68
N ASP A 159 20.58 11.83 7.07
CA ASP A 159 21.16 13.00 6.39
C ASP A 159 22.69 12.92 6.36
N LYS A 160 23.32 12.65 7.52
CA LYS A 160 24.77 12.52 7.63
C LYS A 160 25.32 11.39 6.75
N ALA A 161 24.68 10.24 6.74
CA ALA A 161 25.14 9.09 5.97
C ALA A 161 25.01 9.31 4.46
N ALA A 162 23.93 9.95 4.00
CA ALA A 162 23.73 10.25 2.59
C ALA A 162 24.78 11.26 2.09
N ARG A 163 25.04 12.34 2.84
CA ARG A 163 26.06 13.35 2.48
C ARG A 163 27.48 12.79 2.46
N ALA A 164 27.77 11.83 3.32
CA ALA A 164 29.08 11.19 3.40
C ALA A 164 29.34 10.18 2.27
N TYR A 165 28.32 9.78 1.48
CA TYR A 165 28.43 8.77 0.45
C TYR A 165 29.30 9.18 -0.74
N ASP A 166 29.08 10.39 -1.26
CA ASP A 166 29.82 10.94 -2.41
C ASP A 166 29.79 12.48 -2.36
N PRO A 167 30.89 13.19 -2.65
CA PRO A 167 30.92 14.66 -2.60
C PRO A 167 29.99 15.36 -3.60
N ARG A 168 29.48 14.64 -4.60
CA ARG A 168 28.47 15.13 -5.55
C ARG A 168 27.06 15.17 -4.95
N ILE A 169 26.80 14.50 -3.82
CA ILE A 169 25.52 14.63 -3.09
C ILE A 169 25.47 16.03 -2.47
N LYS A 170 24.60 16.89 -3.00
CA LYS A 170 24.47 18.30 -2.59
C LYS A 170 23.27 18.55 -1.71
N GLU A 171 22.16 17.85 -1.97
CA GLU A 171 20.92 18.03 -1.20
C GLU A 171 20.48 16.68 -0.65
N VAL A 172 20.04 16.67 0.58
CA VAL A 172 19.48 15.50 1.26
C VAL A 172 18.24 15.93 2.02
N ARG A 173 17.17 15.19 1.81
CA ARG A 173 15.95 15.28 2.62
C ARG A 173 15.69 13.92 3.23
N ALA A 174 15.60 13.86 4.55
CA ALA A 174 15.22 12.69 5.31
C ALA A 174 13.91 12.97 6.06
N SER A 175 12.98 12.04 6.03
CA SER A 175 11.71 12.16 6.74
C SER A 175 11.38 10.86 7.47
N TYR A 176 10.69 11.02 8.59
CA TYR A 176 10.13 9.94 9.38
C TYR A 176 8.67 10.28 9.69
N ALA A 177 7.81 9.29 9.61
CA ALA A 177 6.41 9.40 10.03
C ALA A 177 5.99 8.12 10.72
N ASP A 178 5.24 8.25 11.79
CA ASP A 178 4.55 7.15 12.45
C ASP A 178 3.11 7.51 12.82
N GLU A 179 2.30 6.49 12.95
CA GLU A 179 0.92 6.61 13.40
C GLU A 179 0.50 5.36 14.20
N LEU A 180 -0.46 5.59 15.09
CA LEU A 180 -1.25 4.55 15.73
C LEU A 180 -2.72 4.88 15.49
N ARG A 181 -3.41 3.99 14.78
CA ARG A 181 -4.84 4.10 14.49
C ARG A 181 -5.58 3.04 15.29
N ASN A 182 -6.48 3.47 16.18
CA ASN A 182 -7.43 2.60 16.86
C ASN A 182 -8.77 2.74 16.16
N ILE A 183 -9.38 1.61 15.78
CA ILE A 183 -10.69 1.57 15.13
C ILE A 183 -11.66 0.68 15.90
N LEU A 184 -12.94 1.03 15.80
CA LEU A 184 -14.06 0.18 16.17
C LEU A 184 -15.08 0.23 15.03
N VAL A 185 -15.40 -0.93 14.49
CA VAL A 185 -16.41 -1.11 13.45
C VAL A 185 -17.58 -1.90 14.05
N VAL A 186 -18.77 -1.32 14.00
CA VAL A 186 -20.00 -2.02 14.39
C VAL A 186 -21.05 -1.86 13.31
N ALA A 187 -21.80 -2.92 13.03
CA ALA A 187 -22.81 -2.88 11.98
C ALA A 187 -24.10 -3.58 12.35
N SER A 188 -25.16 -3.26 11.60
CA SER A 188 -26.51 -3.77 11.81
C SER A 188 -26.65 -5.28 11.54
N ASP A 189 -25.70 -5.90 10.87
CA ASP A 189 -25.60 -7.36 10.65
C ASP A 189 -25.00 -8.11 11.85
N GLY A 190 -24.62 -7.38 12.92
CA GLY A 190 -23.99 -7.90 14.13
C GLY A 190 -22.46 -7.80 14.14
N THR A 191 -21.83 -7.27 13.11
CA THR A 191 -20.37 -7.03 13.10
C THR A 191 -19.97 -6.18 14.31
N PHE A 192 -18.95 -6.65 15.04
CA PHE A 192 -18.23 -5.92 16.08
C PHE A 192 -16.75 -6.24 15.98
N ALA A 193 -15.95 -5.32 15.50
CA ALA A 193 -14.53 -5.52 15.26
C ALA A 193 -13.72 -4.32 15.77
N GLU A 194 -12.62 -4.59 16.46
CA GLU A 194 -11.66 -3.60 16.91
C GLU A 194 -10.27 -3.94 16.40
N ASP A 195 -9.50 -2.93 16.07
CA ASP A 195 -8.10 -3.11 15.70
C ASP A 195 -7.27 -1.90 16.17
N SER A 196 -6.01 -2.17 16.51
CA SER A 196 -5.00 -1.15 16.82
C SER A 196 -3.85 -1.30 15.83
N GLN A 197 -3.74 -0.34 14.92
CA GLN A 197 -2.95 -0.39 13.71
C GLN A 197 -1.74 0.54 13.80
N PRO A 198 -0.56 0.05 14.24
CA PRO A 198 0.66 0.83 14.16
C PRO A 198 1.11 0.94 12.70
N LEU A 199 1.76 2.05 12.37
CA LEU A 199 2.43 2.22 11.09
C LEU A 199 3.61 3.16 11.26
N ALA A 200 4.77 2.79 10.71
CA ALA A 200 5.94 3.65 10.72
C ALA A 200 6.65 3.60 9.36
N ARG A 201 7.22 4.72 8.94
CA ARG A 201 7.90 4.86 7.66
C ARG A 201 9.03 5.86 7.72
N MET A 202 10.14 5.53 7.10
CA MET A 202 11.27 6.42 6.84
C MET A 202 11.51 6.56 5.33
N ASN A 203 11.82 7.78 4.87
CA ASN A 203 12.24 8.05 3.50
C ASN A 203 13.46 8.95 3.49
N VAL A 204 14.35 8.68 2.53
CA VAL A 204 15.50 9.52 2.22
C VAL A 204 15.48 9.84 0.72
N SER A 205 15.70 11.10 0.40
CA SER A 205 15.88 11.59 -0.96
C SER A 205 17.22 12.32 -1.04
N SER A 206 18.04 11.95 -2.00
CA SER A 206 19.34 12.54 -2.26
C SER A 206 19.38 13.14 -3.66
N ILE A 207 19.97 14.33 -3.82
CA ILE A 207 20.22 14.94 -5.13
C ILE A 207 21.72 15.05 -5.33
N ALA A 208 22.21 14.39 -6.35
CA ALA A 208 23.57 14.52 -6.84
C ALA A 208 23.64 15.60 -7.92
N LYS A 209 24.70 16.41 -7.90
CA LYS A 209 24.92 17.49 -8.89
C LYS A 209 26.36 17.50 -9.38
N THR A 210 26.51 17.76 -10.67
CA THR A 210 27.74 18.16 -11.36
C THR A 210 27.45 19.37 -12.21
N ASP A 211 28.48 19.97 -12.85
CA ASP A 211 28.30 21.14 -13.71
C ASP A 211 27.29 20.83 -14.84
N GLY A 212 26.12 21.47 -14.76
CA GLY A 212 25.05 21.36 -15.76
C GLY A 212 24.13 20.11 -15.68
N ASN A 213 24.34 19.20 -14.71
CA ASN A 213 23.50 18.00 -14.55
C ASN A 213 23.13 17.74 -13.09
N SER A 214 21.92 17.20 -12.89
CA SER A 214 21.46 16.78 -11.56
C SER A 214 20.61 15.51 -11.67
N ALA A 215 20.71 14.67 -10.64
CA ALA A 215 19.90 13.46 -10.56
C ALA A 215 19.45 13.19 -9.12
N ARG A 216 18.30 12.55 -8.99
CA ARG A 216 17.67 12.22 -7.71
C ARG A 216 17.67 10.71 -7.50
N GLY A 217 17.97 10.29 -6.27
CA GLY A 217 17.70 8.95 -5.78
C GLY A 217 16.83 8.99 -4.54
N THR A 218 16.02 7.96 -4.34
CA THR A 218 15.11 7.85 -3.20
C THR A 218 15.10 6.42 -2.68
N ALA A 219 15.17 6.27 -1.36
CA ALA A 219 15.00 4.99 -0.71
C ALA A 219 14.28 5.18 0.63
N GLY A 220 13.63 4.13 1.09
CA GLY A 220 12.91 4.15 2.35
C GLY A 220 12.35 2.79 2.68
N GLY A 221 11.76 2.71 3.86
CA GLY A 221 11.13 1.48 4.32
C GLY A 221 10.26 1.74 5.54
N GLY A 222 9.55 0.70 5.93
CA GLY A 222 8.67 0.73 7.08
C GLY A 222 7.67 -0.42 7.06
N GLY A 223 6.58 -0.24 7.77
CA GLY A 223 5.53 -1.24 7.91
C GLY A 223 4.71 -1.01 9.17
N ARG A 224 3.97 -2.03 9.56
CA ARG A 224 3.25 -2.05 10.83
C ARG A 224 4.19 -2.47 11.97
N VAL A 225 5.19 -1.60 12.21
CA VAL A 225 6.35 -1.87 13.05
C VAL A 225 6.52 -0.79 14.13
N ALA A 226 7.28 -1.11 15.16
CA ALA A 226 7.71 -0.15 16.17
C ALA A 226 8.99 0.60 15.74
N LEU A 227 9.39 1.59 16.53
CA LEU A 227 10.55 2.44 16.22
C LEU A 227 11.86 1.63 16.17
N ASP A 228 11.98 0.56 16.95
CA ASP A 228 13.17 -0.31 17.02
C ASP A 228 13.51 -0.99 15.69
N PHE A 229 12.54 -1.17 14.79
CA PHE A 229 12.78 -1.62 13.42
C PHE A 229 13.87 -0.82 12.70
N PHE A 230 13.96 0.48 12.95
CA PHE A 230 14.92 1.39 12.32
C PHE A 230 16.29 1.43 13.03
N PHE A 231 16.47 0.71 14.13
CA PHE A 231 17.76 0.55 14.80
C PHE A 231 18.46 -0.78 14.47
N GLY A 232 17.76 -1.69 13.78
CA GLY A 232 18.26 -2.98 13.33
C GLY A 232 18.85 -2.96 11.92
N GLU A 233 18.56 -4.02 11.17
CA GLU A 233 19.03 -4.19 9.77
C GLU A 233 18.50 -3.12 8.82
N LYS A 234 17.29 -2.61 9.06
CA LYS A 234 16.66 -1.53 8.27
C LYS A 234 16.97 -0.15 8.84
N ASN A 235 18.23 0.09 9.14
CA ASN A 235 18.68 1.34 9.77
C ASN A 235 18.70 2.54 8.77
N PRO A 236 18.73 3.78 9.30
CA PRO A 236 18.74 4.99 8.50
C PRO A 236 19.87 5.07 7.47
N GLU A 237 21.05 4.56 7.84
CA GLU A 237 22.23 4.55 6.98
C GLU A 237 22.05 3.68 5.74
N LEU A 238 21.30 2.58 5.84
CA LEU A 238 20.98 1.72 4.70
C LEU A 238 20.18 2.50 3.65
N PHE A 239 19.08 3.13 4.07
CA PHE A 239 18.23 3.92 3.17
C PHE A 239 18.98 5.14 2.61
N ALA A 240 19.79 5.79 3.44
CA ALA A 240 20.58 6.95 3.04
C ALA A 240 21.60 6.61 1.96
N LYS A 241 22.37 5.54 2.14
CA LYS A 241 23.35 5.06 1.17
C LYS A 241 22.68 4.62 -0.14
N GLU A 242 21.53 3.95 -0.05
CA GLU A 242 20.78 3.51 -1.22
C GLU A 242 20.24 4.70 -2.03
N ALA A 243 19.66 5.70 -1.38
CA ALA A 243 19.21 6.93 -2.03
C ALA A 243 20.38 7.69 -2.70
N ALA A 244 21.52 7.78 -2.03
CA ALA A 244 22.72 8.42 -2.58
C ALA A 244 23.29 7.61 -3.76
N ARG A 245 23.36 6.27 -3.65
CA ARG A 245 23.79 5.37 -4.73
C ARG A 245 22.95 5.58 -6.00
N GLN A 246 21.62 5.60 -5.86
CA GLN A 246 20.71 5.82 -6.98
C GLN A 246 20.92 7.21 -7.62
N ALA A 247 21.09 8.26 -6.82
CA ALA A 247 21.35 9.61 -7.34
C ALA A 247 22.65 9.67 -8.16
N ILE A 248 23.73 9.06 -7.67
CA ILE A 248 25.02 8.99 -8.40
C ILE A 248 24.89 8.15 -9.65
N LEU A 249 24.23 6.99 -9.57
CA LEU A 249 23.99 6.12 -10.73
C LEU A 249 23.25 6.85 -11.86
N GLN A 250 22.18 7.56 -11.50
CA GLN A 250 21.36 8.29 -12.48
C GLN A 250 22.10 9.53 -13.05
N LEU A 251 22.96 10.14 -12.28
CA LEU A 251 23.78 11.27 -12.75
C LEU A 251 24.70 10.84 -13.92
N ASP A 252 25.28 9.66 -13.81
CA ASP A 252 26.25 9.10 -14.77
C ASP A 252 25.57 8.22 -15.85
N ALA A 253 24.24 8.01 -15.78
CA ALA A 253 23.49 7.15 -16.68
C ALA A 253 23.35 7.73 -18.09
N ARG A 254 23.30 6.84 -19.10
CA ARG A 254 23.02 7.20 -20.50
C ARG A 254 21.52 7.43 -20.72
N GLU A 255 21.16 8.19 -21.74
CA GLU A 255 19.77 8.35 -22.16
C GLU A 255 19.19 7.00 -22.63
N ALA A 256 17.96 6.67 -22.19
CA ALA A 256 17.29 5.44 -22.56
C ALA A 256 16.90 5.43 -24.06
N PRO A 257 17.00 4.28 -24.74
CA PRO A 257 16.49 4.12 -26.11
C PRO A 257 14.95 4.15 -26.11
N ALA A 258 14.38 4.55 -27.25
CA ALA A 258 12.94 4.48 -27.50
C ALA A 258 12.61 3.36 -28.48
N GLY A 259 11.55 2.60 -28.23
CA GLY A 259 11.05 1.55 -29.11
C GLY A 259 10.40 0.37 -28.38
N GLU A 260 9.95 -0.61 -29.16
CA GLU A 260 9.48 -1.88 -28.60
C GLU A 260 10.66 -2.83 -28.38
N MET A 261 10.78 -3.39 -27.18
CA MET A 261 11.86 -4.31 -26.83
C MET A 261 11.46 -5.23 -25.67
N ALA A 262 12.27 -6.25 -25.41
CA ALA A 262 12.13 -7.07 -24.22
C ALA A 262 12.44 -6.25 -22.96
N VAL A 263 11.60 -6.41 -21.92
CA VAL A 263 11.81 -5.76 -20.62
C VAL A 263 11.85 -6.83 -19.55
N VAL A 264 12.91 -6.82 -18.74
CA VAL A 264 12.98 -7.60 -17.51
C VAL A 264 12.71 -6.66 -16.35
N LEU A 265 11.74 -7.01 -15.52
CA LEU A 265 11.46 -6.31 -14.27
C LEU A 265 12.23 -7.00 -13.13
N GLY A 266 12.92 -6.24 -12.30
CA GLY A 266 13.58 -6.77 -11.11
C GLY A 266 12.58 -7.14 -10.02
N PRO A 267 13.01 -7.89 -8.97
CA PRO A 267 12.11 -8.31 -7.90
C PRO A 267 11.80 -7.16 -6.93
N GLY A 268 10.63 -7.21 -6.31
CA GLY A 268 10.23 -6.28 -5.25
C GLY A 268 9.39 -5.10 -5.72
N TRP A 269 9.89 -3.87 -5.53
CA TRP A 269 9.15 -2.63 -5.83
C TRP A 269 8.57 -2.51 -7.25
N PRO A 270 9.18 -3.06 -8.32
CA PRO A 270 8.53 -3.11 -9.63
C PRO A 270 7.14 -3.78 -9.65
N GLY A 271 6.75 -4.48 -8.58
CA GLY A 271 5.37 -4.92 -8.33
C GLY A 271 4.33 -3.80 -8.32
N VAL A 272 4.74 -2.53 -8.19
CA VAL A 272 3.85 -1.37 -8.38
C VAL A 272 3.20 -1.38 -9.77
N LEU A 273 3.91 -1.85 -10.79
CA LEU A 273 3.34 -2.02 -12.14
C LEU A 273 2.19 -3.05 -12.14
N LEU A 274 2.34 -4.14 -11.38
CA LEU A 274 1.27 -5.13 -11.21
C LEU A 274 0.07 -4.54 -10.44
N HIS A 275 0.33 -3.78 -9.39
CA HIS A 275 -0.69 -3.06 -8.62
C HIS A 275 -1.55 -2.17 -9.51
N GLU A 276 -0.92 -1.36 -10.34
CA GLU A 276 -1.61 -0.43 -11.23
C GLU A 276 -2.23 -1.14 -12.44
N ALA A 277 -1.44 -1.97 -13.14
CA ALA A 277 -1.87 -2.58 -14.39
C ALA A 277 -2.98 -3.63 -14.22
N VAL A 278 -3.09 -4.22 -13.04
CA VAL A 278 -3.97 -5.35 -12.73
C VAL A 278 -4.81 -5.09 -11.49
N GLY A 279 -4.17 -4.73 -10.38
CA GLY A 279 -4.79 -4.65 -9.07
C GLY A 279 -6.04 -3.77 -9.05
N HIS A 280 -5.92 -2.51 -9.46
CA HIS A 280 -7.07 -1.60 -9.56
C HIS A 280 -8.15 -2.09 -10.52
N GLY A 281 -7.76 -2.74 -11.62
CA GLY A 281 -8.70 -3.33 -12.56
C GLY A 281 -9.51 -4.51 -11.98
N LEU A 282 -9.03 -5.12 -10.90
CA LEU A 282 -9.69 -6.25 -10.22
C LEU A 282 -10.45 -5.85 -8.95
N GLU A 283 -10.61 -4.56 -8.66
CA GLU A 283 -11.49 -4.08 -7.60
C GLU A 283 -12.95 -4.20 -8.03
N ALA A 284 -13.79 -4.75 -7.16
CA ALA A 284 -15.14 -5.22 -7.50
C ALA A 284 -16.12 -4.09 -7.88
N ASP A 285 -15.95 -2.90 -7.32
CA ASP A 285 -16.81 -1.75 -7.64
C ASP A 285 -16.70 -1.31 -9.11
N PHE A 286 -15.50 -1.31 -9.70
CA PHE A 286 -15.30 -1.07 -11.12
C PHE A 286 -15.87 -2.21 -12.00
N ASN A 287 -15.71 -3.44 -11.54
CA ASN A 287 -16.18 -4.63 -12.26
C ASN A 287 -17.71 -4.73 -12.22
N ARG A 288 -18.35 -4.39 -11.09
CA ARG A 288 -19.79 -4.29 -10.93
C ARG A 288 -20.39 -3.23 -11.86
N LYS A 289 -19.76 -2.06 -11.92
CA LYS A 289 -20.16 -0.96 -12.80
C LYS A 289 -19.79 -1.19 -14.28
N LYS A 290 -19.09 -2.29 -14.58
CA LYS A 290 -18.60 -2.65 -15.94
C LYS A 290 -17.68 -1.59 -16.54
N THR A 291 -16.92 -0.89 -15.71
CA THR A 291 -15.96 0.17 -16.10
C THR A 291 -14.52 -0.34 -16.13
N SER A 292 -14.25 -1.55 -15.65
CA SER A 292 -12.93 -2.18 -15.72
C SER A 292 -12.74 -2.98 -17.00
N ALA A 293 -11.50 -3.00 -17.52
CA ALA A 293 -11.08 -3.89 -18.60
C ALA A 293 -11.22 -5.39 -18.27
N PHE A 294 -11.35 -5.74 -16.99
CA PHE A 294 -11.51 -7.14 -16.51
C PHE A 294 -12.97 -7.52 -16.24
N ALA A 295 -13.95 -6.63 -16.50
CA ALA A 295 -15.34 -6.88 -16.19
C ALA A 295 -15.88 -8.09 -16.96
N GLY A 296 -16.47 -9.06 -16.24
CA GLY A 296 -17.05 -10.27 -16.81
C GLY A 296 -16.04 -11.31 -17.32
N LEU A 297 -14.76 -11.19 -16.96
CA LEU A 297 -13.70 -12.11 -17.40
C LEU A 297 -13.37 -13.22 -16.40
N ILE A 298 -14.13 -13.39 -15.30
CA ILE A 298 -13.93 -14.53 -14.38
C ILE A 298 -13.98 -15.85 -15.18
N GLY A 299 -13.01 -16.72 -14.94
CA GLY A 299 -12.81 -18.00 -15.65
C GLY A 299 -12.12 -17.87 -17.01
N LYS A 300 -11.81 -16.66 -17.48
CA LYS A 300 -11.11 -16.43 -18.74
C LYS A 300 -9.61 -16.24 -18.51
N ARG A 301 -8.82 -16.52 -19.55
CA ARG A 301 -7.38 -16.24 -19.58
C ARG A 301 -7.16 -14.72 -19.74
N VAL A 302 -6.47 -14.13 -18.78
CA VAL A 302 -6.13 -12.69 -18.75
C VAL A 302 -4.63 -12.46 -18.62
N ALA A 303 -3.84 -13.53 -18.43
CA ALA A 303 -2.38 -13.48 -18.31
C ALA A 303 -1.75 -14.75 -18.87
N SER A 304 -0.42 -14.76 -18.98
CA SER A 304 0.35 -15.98 -19.25
C SER A 304 0.10 -17.04 -18.19
N GLU A 305 0.17 -18.31 -18.54
CA GLU A 305 0.04 -19.43 -17.59
C GLU A 305 1.11 -19.44 -16.47
N LYS A 306 2.20 -18.71 -16.67
CA LYS A 306 3.24 -18.52 -15.66
C LYS A 306 2.84 -17.56 -14.55
N CYS A 307 1.79 -16.75 -14.74
CA CYS A 307 1.37 -15.71 -13.80
C CYS A 307 0.33 -16.25 -12.83
N THR A 308 0.64 -16.20 -11.54
CA THR A 308 -0.33 -16.33 -10.44
C THR A 308 -0.21 -15.09 -9.56
N VAL A 309 -1.32 -14.38 -9.38
CA VAL A 309 -1.37 -13.09 -8.66
C VAL A 309 -2.33 -13.21 -7.50
N VAL A 310 -1.89 -12.75 -6.35
CA VAL A 310 -2.66 -12.75 -5.10
C VAL A 310 -2.66 -11.38 -4.45
N ASP A 311 -3.70 -11.09 -3.68
CA ASP A 311 -3.72 -10.01 -2.69
C ASP A 311 -3.82 -10.64 -1.30
N ASN A 312 -2.92 -10.27 -0.37
CA ASN A 312 -2.82 -10.93 0.93
C ASN A 312 -2.71 -9.90 2.06
N GLY A 313 -3.83 -9.71 2.78
CA GLY A 313 -3.89 -8.83 3.96
C GLY A 313 -3.36 -9.45 5.24
N THR A 314 -2.96 -10.74 5.23
CA THR A 314 -2.61 -11.50 6.46
C THR A 314 -1.12 -11.61 6.74
N MET A 315 -0.28 -10.98 5.93
CA MET A 315 1.18 -11.07 6.07
C MET A 315 1.65 -10.25 7.29
N PRO A 316 2.36 -10.87 8.26
CA PRO A 316 2.81 -10.16 9.46
C PRO A 316 3.69 -8.95 9.11
N TRP A 317 3.54 -7.85 9.87
CA TRP A 317 4.36 -6.64 9.81
C TRP A 317 4.31 -5.84 8.51
N ARG A 318 3.63 -6.35 7.47
CA ARG A 318 3.57 -5.67 6.17
C ARG A 318 2.68 -4.44 6.23
N ARG A 319 3.08 -3.41 5.47
CA ARG A 319 2.41 -2.12 5.42
C ARG A 319 0.93 -2.20 5.02
N GLY A 320 0.60 -3.05 4.04
CA GLY A 320 -0.77 -3.25 3.56
C GLY A 320 -1.62 -4.20 4.41
N SER A 321 -1.05 -4.92 5.38
CA SER A 321 -1.76 -5.93 6.18
C SER A 321 -2.67 -5.32 7.23
N LEU A 322 -3.80 -5.98 7.48
CA LEU A 322 -4.81 -5.61 8.46
C LEU A 322 -5.36 -6.86 9.15
N ASN A 323 -5.64 -6.78 10.44
CA ASN A 323 -6.34 -7.86 11.15
C ASN A 323 -7.79 -7.98 10.65
N VAL A 324 -8.44 -6.84 10.47
CA VAL A 324 -9.76 -6.66 9.85
C VAL A 324 -9.70 -5.46 8.90
N ASP A 325 -10.52 -5.44 7.88
CA ASP A 325 -10.70 -4.27 7.03
C ASP A 325 -11.56 -3.20 7.71
N ASP A 326 -11.83 -2.09 7.03
CA ASP A 326 -12.57 -0.96 7.60
C ASP A 326 -14.11 -1.17 7.53
N GLU A 327 -14.57 -2.38 7.22
CA GLU A 327 -15.94 -2.87 7.36
C GLU A 327 -16.05 -3.97 8.43
N GLY A 328 -14.93 -4.24 9.16
CA GLY A 328 -14.84 -5.24 10.22
C GLY A 328 -14.69 -6.69 9.73
N GLU A 329 -14.47 -6.90 8.44
CA GLU A 329 -14.26 -8.22 7.85
C GLU A 329 -12.79 -8.66 7.99
N PRO A 330 -12.51 -9.90 8.45
CA PRO A 330 -11.16 -10.41 8.51
C PRO A 330 -10.48 -10.42 7.14
N THR A 331 -9.28 -9.82 7.03
CA THR A 331 -8.51 -9.91 5.79
C THR A 331 -8.07 -11.34 5.49
N GLN A 332 -7.80 -11.64 4.23
CA GLN A 332 -7.43 -12.99 3.79
C GLN A 332 -6.39 -12.94 2.66
N GLU A 333 -5.91 -14.10 2.24
CA GLU A 333 -5.22 -14.27 0.97
C GLU A 333 -6.26 -14.57 -0.11
N THR A 334 -6.37 -13.68 -1.08
CA THR A 334 -7.30 -13.78 -2.21
C THR A 334 -6.53 -14.06 -3.49
N VAL A 335 -6.76 -15.22 -4.12
CA VAL A 335 -6.21 -15.54 -5.43
C VAL A 335 -6.99 -14.79 -6.51
N LEU A 336 -6.34 -13.82 -7.16
CA LEU A 336 -6.94 -13.00 -8.21
C LEU A 336 -6.78 -13.65 -9.59
N ILE A 337 -5.58 -14.09 -9.91
CA ILE A 337 -5.23 -14.76 -11.16
C ILE A 337 -4.47 -16.04 -10.79
N GLU A 338 -4.91 -17.19 -11.30
CA GLU A 338 -4.22 -18.47 -11.12
C GLU A 338 -3.80 -19.04 -12.46
N LYS A 339 -2.49 -19.21 -12.68
CA LYS A 339 -1.94 -19.70 -13.95
C LYS A 339 -2.56 -19.04 -15.19
N GLY A 340 -2.69 -17.69 -15.08
CA GLY A 340 -3.23 -16.85 -16.13
C GLY A 340 -4.74 -16.77 -16.23
N ILE A 341 -5.50 -17.51 -15.40
CA ILE A 341 -6.96 -17.49 -15.38
C ILE A 341 -7.47 -16.58 -14.27
N LEU A 342 -8.34 -15.63 -14.59
CA LEU A 342 -8.99 -14.76 -13.62
C LEU A 342 -9.92 -15.58 -12.70
N LYS A 343 -9.71 -15.47 -11.38
CA LYS A 343 -10.43 -16.25 -10.37
C LYS A 343 -11.46 -15.43 -9.61
N GLY A 344 -11.19 -14.17 -9.37
CA GLY A 344 -12.06 -13.32 -8.56
C GLY A 344 -11.67 -11.85 -8.60
N TYR A 345 -12.40 -11.06 -7.84
CA TYR A 345 -12.20 -9.64 -7.63
C TYR A 345 -12.02 -9.36 -6.14
N LEU A 346 -11.35 -8.25 -5.82
CA LEU A 346 -11.28 -7.70 -4.45
C LEU A 346 -12.60 -7.01 -4.14
N SER A 347 -13.28 -7.41 -3.08
CA SER A 347 -14.60 -6.89 -2.74
C SER A 347 -14.67 -6.24 -1.36
N ASP A 348 -15.60 -5.30 -1.26
CA ASP A 348 -16.20 -4.78 -0.04
C ASP A 348 -17.59 -5.42 0.16
N LYS A 349 -18.20 -5.24 1.32
CA LYS A 349 -19.54 -5.79 1.63
C LYS A 349 -20.61 -5.39 0.60
N LEU A 350 -20.57 -4.14 0.12
CA LEU A 350 -21.54 -3.65 -0.86
C LEU A 350 -21.38 -4.37 -2.20
N SER A 351 -20.16 -4.43 -2.73
CA SER A 351 -19.92 -5.08 -4.03
C SER A 351 -20.09 -6.58 -3.95
N ALA A 352 -19.66 -7.24 -2.86
CA ALA A 352 -19.87 -8.65 -2.61
C ALA A 352 -21.36 -9.00 -2.68
N ARG A 353 -22.20 -8.25 -1.95
CA ARG A 353 -23.66 -8.44 -1.95
C ARG A 353 -24.28 -8.23 -3.34
N LEU A 354 -23.95 -7.15 -4.02
CA LEU A 354 -24.57 -6.79 -5.31
C LEU A 354 -24.11 -7.68 -6.47
N MET A 355 -22.93 -8.27 -6.39
CA MET A 355 -22.40 -9.19 -7.38
C MET A 355 -22.69 -10.67 -7.05
N GLY A 356 -23.13 -10.97 -5.83
CA GLY A 356 -23.31 -12.34 -5.35
C GLY A 356 -22.00 -13.12 -5.26
N ILE A 357 -20.90 -12.45 -4.87
CA ILE A 357 -19.58 -13.03 -4.65
C ILE A 357 -19.23 -12.99 -3.17
N ALA A 358 -18.18 -13.71 -2.76
CA ALA A 358 -17.67 -13.64 -1.40
C ALA A 358 -17.05 -12.27 -1.10
N ASP A 359 -17.18 -11.83 0.15
CA ASP A 359 -16.40 -10.72 0.67
C ASP A 359 -14.94 -11.16 0.84
N THR A 360 -13.99 -10.28 0.52
CA THR A 360 -12.57 -10.59 0.55
C THR A 360 -11.80 -9.84 1.63
N GLY A 361 -12.49 -9.06 2.48
CA GLY A 361 -11.85 -8.24 3.53
C GLY A 361 -10.98 -7.13 2.92
N ASN A 362 -11.48 -6.50 1.86
CA ASN A 362 -10.79 -5.42 1.13
C ASN A 362 -11.58 -4.11 1.15
N GLY A 363 -12.62 -3.99 1.99
CA GLY A 363 -13.39 -2.76 2.20
C GLY A 363 -12.57 -1.75 3.01
N ARG A 364 -11.87 -0.82 2.34
CA ARG A 364 -10.93 0.10 3.01
C ARG A 364 -11.30 1.56 2.79
N ARG A 365 -10.96 2.40 3.78
CA ARG A 365 -11.14 3.86 3.76
C ARG A 365 -9.90 4.58 4.29
N GLU A 366 -9.70 5.83 3.89
CA GLU A 366 -8.61 6.66 4.41
C GLU A 366 -8.83 7.02 5.89
N SER A 367 -10.05 7.44 6.24
CA SER A 367 -10.43 7.86 7.59
C SER A 367 -11.94 7.74 7.82
N TYR A 368 -12.39 8.08 9.04
CA TYR A 368 -13.82 8.18 9.37
C TYR A 368 -14.60 9.18 8.51
N GLU A 369 -13.95 10.06 7.77
CA GLU A 369 -14.58 11.02 6.86
C GLU A 369 -15.00 10.40 5.52
N HIS A 370 -14.54 9.17 5.25
CA HIS A 370 -14.62 8.55 3.94
C HIS A 370 -15.46 7.27 3.92
N ILE A 371 -16.14 7.05 2.80
CA ILE A 371 -16.86 5.80 2.53
C ILE A 371 -15.84 4.70 2.19
N PRO A 372 -15.96 3.48 2.77
CA PRO A 372 -15.12 2.35 2.38
C PRO A 372 -15.41 1.92 0.95
N MET A 373 -14.39 1.40 0.29
CA MET A 373 -14.45 0.86 -1.06
C MET A 373 -13.45 -0.29 -1.22
N PRO A 374 -13.61 -1.14 -2.24
CA PRO A 374 -12.63 -2.19 -2.53
C PRO A 374 -11.24 -1.59 -2.79
N ARG A 375 -10.23 -2.04 -2.03
CA ARG A 375 -8.83 -1.61 -2.15
C ARG A 375 -7.90 -2.79 -1.90
N MET A 376 -6.77 -2.79 -2.57
CA MET A 376 -5.70 -3.75 -2.35
C MET A 376 -5.11 -3.67 -0.95
N THR A 377 -4.52 -4.78 -0.48
CA THR A 377 -3.70 -4.88 0.73
C THR A 377 -2.23 -5.07 0.35
N ASN A 378 -1.74 -6.30 0.21
CA ASN A 378 -0.42 -6.56 -0.36
C ASN A 378 -0.64 -7.40 -1.64
N THR A 379 -0.50 -6.77 -2.80
CA THR A 379 -0.71 -7.41 -4.10
C THR A 379 0.61 -7.83 -4.70
N TYR A 380 0.78 -9.12 -5.00
CA TYR A 380 2.04 -9.62 -5.55
C TYR A 380 1.84 -10.82 -6.48
N MET A 381 2.85 -11.06 -7.33
CA MET A 381 2.93 -12.26 -8.16
C MET A 381 3.73 -13.33 -7.42
N LEU A 382 3.24 -14.57 -7.41
CA LEU A 382 3.95 -15.69 -6.83
C LEU A 382 5.23 -16.01 -7.61
N ALA A 383 6.22 -16.58 -6.92
CA ALA A 383 7.46 -17.03 -7.54
C ALA A 383 7.20 -18.11 -8.60
N GLY A 384 7.93 -18.00 -9.72
CA GLY A 384 8.00 -19.03 -10.75
C GLY A 384 9.13 -20.03 -10.50
N GLN A 385 9.61 -20.63 -11.58
CA GLN A 385 10.67 -21.64 -11.52
C GLN A 385 11.97 -21.20 -12.22
N ASP A 386 11.93 -20.09 -12.96
CA ASP A 386 13.07 -19.65 -13.74
C ASP A 386 14.14 -19.02 -12.83
N HIS A 387 15.43 -19.23 -13.14
CA HIS A 387 16.49 -18.51 -12.44
C HIS A 387 16.63 -17.09 -12.98
N PRO A 388 16.76 -16.06 -12.11
CA PRO A 388 16.90 -14.67 -12.55
C PRO A 388 18.01 -14.42 -13.57
N GLU A 389 19.16 -15.10 -13.39
CA GLU A 389 20.28 -15.02 -14.34
C GLU A 389 19.93 -15.60 -15.72
N ASP A 390 19.13 -16.69 -15.78
CA ASP A 390 18.70 -17.27 -17.05
C ASP A 390 17.69 -16.35 -17.75
N ILE A 391 16.86 -15.66 -16.99
CA ILE A 391 15.96 -14.62 -17.51
C ILE A 391 16.77 -13.54 -18.21
N ILE A 392 17.81 -12.98 -17.55
CA ILE A 392 18.69 -11.98 -18.15
C ILE A 392 19.41 -12.54 -19.38
N ARG A 393 19.98 -13.76 -19.30
CA ARG A 393 20.70 -14.42 -20.42
C ARG A 393 19.81 -14.65 -21.64
N SER A 394 18.51 -14.81 -21.47
CA SER A 394 17.54 -15.00 -22.54
C SER A 394 17.28 -13.75 -23.39
N VAL A 395 17.74 -12.58 -22.97
CA VAL A 395 17.48 -11.29 -23.64
C VAL A 395 18.69 -10.86 -24.43
N LYS A 396 18.56 -10.80 -25.78
CA LYS A 396 19.63 -10.32 -26.65
C LYS A 396 19.80 -8.80 -26.59
N HIS A 397 18.69 -8.08 -26.61
CA HIS A 397 18.65 -6.62 -26.49
C HIS A 397 17.36 -6.20 -25.77
N GLY A 398 17.49 -5.43 -24.70
CA GLY A 398 16.35 -5.03 -23.88
C GLY A 398 16.73 -4.15 -22.71
N VAL A 399 15.75 -3.95 -21.80
CA VAL A 399 15.91 -3.14 -20.59
C VAL A 399 15.69 -4.02 -19.35
N TYR A 400 16.55 -3.85 -18.36
CA TYR A 400 16.35 -4.35 -16.99
C TYR A 400 15.91 -3.18 -16.11
N ALA A 401 14.65 -3.14 -15.73
CA ALA A 401 14.07 -2.11 -14.88
C ALA A 401 14.02 -2.59 -13.43
N VAL A 402 14.78 -1.93 -12.56
CA VAL A 402 14.99 -2.34 -11.17
C VAL A 402 14.10 -1.56 -10.21
N ASN A 403 13.87 -0.26 -10.51
CA ASN A 403 13.10 0.61 -9.63
C ASN A 403 12.28 1.63 -10.43
N PHE A 404 11.19 2.11 -9.81
CA PHE A 404 10.25 3.07 -10.42
C PHE A 404 10.03 4.26 -9.51
N GLY A 405 9.98 5.45 -10.11
CA GLY A 405 9.70 6.71 -9.40
C GLY A 405 8.22 7.06 -9.30
N GLY A 406 7.39 6.39 -10.08
CA GLY A 406 5.94 6.60 -10.11
C GLY A 406 5.34 6.18 -11.44
N GLY A 407 4.01 6.10 -11.47
CA GLY A 407 3.24 5.75 -12.65
C GLY A 407 1.76 6.00 -12.44
N GLN A 408 0.98 5.75 -13.47
CA GLN A 408 -0.47 5.84 -13.45
C GLN A 408 -1.09 4.85 -14.42
N VAL A 409 -2.34 4.47 -14.15
CA VAL A 409 -3.15 3.61 -15.00
C VAL A 409 -4.50 4.26 -15.32
N ASP A 410 -4.98 4.05 -16.54
CA ASP A 410 -6.38 4.22 -16.88
C ASP A 410 -7.10 2.88 -16.71
N ILE A 411 -7.87 2.74 -15.66
CA ILE A 411 -8.52 1.50 -15.25
C ILE A 411 -9.53 1.02 -16.32
N THR A 412 -10.13 1.94 -17.07
CA THR A 412 -11.17 1.63 -18.05
C THR A 412 -10.65 0.85 -19.25
N ASN A 413 -9.43 1.14 -19.66
CA ASN A 413 -8.78 0.49 -20.82
C ASN A 413 -7.49 -0.25 -20.47
N GLY A 414 -7.03 -0.17 -19.21
CA GLY A 414 -5.82 -0.83 -18.72
C GLY A 414 -4.50 -0.21 -19.17
N LYS A 415 -4.50 0.96 -19.84
CA LYS A 415 -3.27 1.63 -20.28
C LYS A 415 -2.52 2.19 -19.08
N PHE A 416 -1.21 1.97 -19.06
CA PHE A 416 -0.33 2.47 -18.01
C PHE A 416 0.91 3.16 -18.58
N VAL A 417 1.47 4.05 -17.75
CA VAL A 417 2.76 4.72 -17.99
C VAL A 417 3.55 4.73 -16.69
N PHE A 418 4.78 4.19 -16.71
CA PHE A 418 5.67 4.13 -15.54
C PHE A 418 7.05 4.65 -15.89
N SER A 419 7.60 5.54 -15.07
CA SER A 419 8.96 6.05 -15.21
C SER A 419 9.91 5.25 -14.32
N ALA A 420 10.91 4.62 -14.94
CA ALA A 420 11.96 3.92 -14.21
C ALA A 420 12.90 4.94 -13.54
N SER A 421 13.13 4.77 -12.24
CA SER A 421 14.14 5.51 -11.49
C SER A 421 15.50 4.80 -11.43
N GLU A 422 15.51 3.50 -11.72
CA GLU A 422 16.73 2.72 -11.93
C GLU A 422 16.51 1.68 -13.01
N ALA A 423 17.28 1.75 -14.09
CA ALA A 423 17.23 0.77 -15.17
C ALA A 423 18.60 0.63 -15.86
N TYR A 424 18.77 -0.47 -16.55
CA TYR A 424 19.99 -0.83 -17.27
C TYR A 424 19.67 -1.39 -18.66
N MET A 425 20.62 -1.29 -19.59
CA MET A 425 20.55 -2.04 -20.83
C MET A 425 20.88 -3.53 -20.58
N ILE A 426 20.20 -4.39 -21.32
CA ILE A 426 20.62 -5.78 -21.49
C ILE A 426 21.12 -5.92 -22.93
N GLU A 427 22.39 -6.35 -23.10
CA GLU A 427 23.03 -6.58 -24.38
C GLU A 427 23.69 -7.98 -24.37
N ASP A 428 23.33 -8.80 -25.32
CA ASP A 428 23.80 -10.19 -25.47
C ASP A 428 23.75 -11.02 -24.16
N GLY A 429 22.58 -10.90 -23.43
CA GLY A 429 22.33 -11.64 -22.20
C GLY A 429 23.08 -11.13 -20.97
N ARG A 430 23.57 -9.90 -20.97
CA ARG A 430 24.30 -9.27 -19.87
C ARG A 430 23.75 -7.90 -19.56
N ILE A 431 23.65 -7.57 -18.26
CA ILE A 431 23.37 -6.21 -17.81
C ILE A 431 24.62 -5.35 -18.10
N THR A 432 24.42 -4.21 -18.77
CA THR A 432 25.51 -3.33 -19.20
C THR A 432 25.33 -1.93 -18.61
N ALA A 433 25.12 -0.89 -19.43
CA ALA A 433 25.12 0.49 -18.98
C ALA A 433 23.85 0.85 -18.21
N PRO A 434 23.93 1.64 -17.11
CA PRO A 434 22.77 2.27 -16.51
C PRO A 434 22.15 3.28 -17.49
N ILE A 435 20.82 3.35 -17.47
CA ILE A 435 20.04 4.27 -18.33
C ILE A 435 19.08 5.11 -17.50
N LYS A 436 18.82 6.35 -17.98
CA LYS A 436 17.87 7.30 -17.40
C LYS A 436 16.80 7.71 -18.41
N GLY A 437 15.68 8.20 -17.92
CA GLY A 437 14.57 8.64 -18.75
C GLY A 437 13.80 7.50 -19.43
N ALA A 438 13.98 6.25 -18.96
CA ALA A 438 13.20 5.12 -19.45
C ALA A 438 11.77 5.18 -18.91
N THR A 439 10.78 5.11 -19.80
CA THR A 439 9.36 5.08 -19.46
C THR A 439 8.74 3.83 -20.07
N LEU A 440 8.12 2.99 -19.25
CA LEU A 440 7.40 1.79 -19.71
C LEU A 440 5.95 2.17 -20.01
N ILE A 441 5.50 1.83 -21.21
CA ILE A 441 4.15 2.15 -21.70
C ILE A 441 3.49 0.87 -22.18
N GLY A 442 2.31 0.57 -21.68
CA GLY A 442 1.61 -0.67 -22.04
C GLY A 442 0.14 -0.67 -21.69
N ASN A 443 -0.44 -1.85 -21.83
CA ASN A 443 -1.79 -2.16 -21.40
C ASN A 443 -1.73 -3.39 -20.50
N GLY A 444 -2.26 -3.30 -19.28
CA GLY A 444 -2.11 -4.33 -18.25
C GLY A 444 -2.48 -5.74 -18.71
N PRO A 445 -3.73 -5.98 -19.17
CA PRO A 445 -4.16 -7.27 -19.68
C PRO A 445 -3.27 -7.81 -20.81
N ASP A 446 -2.86 -6.96 -21.75
CA ASP A 446 -2.02 -7.36 -22.86
C ASP A 446 -0.58 -7.72 -22.40
N VAL A 447 0.03 -6.87 -21.56
CA VAL A 447 1.40 -7.06 -21.05
C VAL A 447 1.54 -8.36 -20.26
N LEU A 448 0.54 -8.68 -19.41
CA LEU A 448 0.55 -9.93 -18.65
C LEU A 448 0.49 -11.18 -19.54
N THR A 449 -0.14 -11.13 -20.71
CA THR A 449 -0.14 -12.26 -21.66
C THR A 449 1.23 -12.49 -22.31
N ARG A 450 2.11 -11.48 -22.31
CA ARG A 450 3.46 -11.52 -22.89
C ARG A 450 4.55 -11.86 -21.87
N VAL A 451 4.19 -12.20 -20.65
CA VAL A 451 5.13 -12.70 -19.65
C VAL A 451 5.58 -14.10 -20.06
N SER A 452 6.86 -14.26 -20.38
CA SER A 452 7.42 -15.52 -20.88
C SER A 452 8.26 -16.27 -19.84
N MET A 453 8.84 -15.56 -18.86
CA MET A 453 9.63 -16.16 -17.78
C MET A 453 9.31 -15.47 -16.45
N VAL A 454 9.27 -16.25 -15.35
CA VAL A 454 8.99 -15.78 -13.99
C VAL A 454 10.00 -16.41 -13.04
N GLY A 455 10.76 -15.58 -12.35
CA GLY A 455 11.84 -15.96 -11.46
C GLY A 455 11.39 -16.64 -10.17
N ASN A 456 12.34 -17.31 -9.53
CA ASN A 456 12.15 -17.96 -8.21
C ASN A 456 12.54 -17.05 -7.02
N ASP A 457 12.78 -15.77 -7.30
CA ASP A 457 13.34 -14.77 -6.38
C ASP A 457 12.33 -13.71 -5.93
N LEU A 458 11.06 -14.11 -5.69
CA LEU A 458 10.04 -13.20 -5.19
C LEU A 458 10.56 -12.33 -4.04
N LYS A 459 10.41 -11.03 -4.19
CA LYS A 459 10.57 -10.04 -3.12
C LYS A 459 9.34 -9.17 -3.02
N LEU A 460 9.08 -8.69 -1.82
CA LEU A 460 8.10 -7.63 -1.56
C LEU A 460 8.84 -6.30 -1.45
N ASP A 461 8.11 -5.21 -1.61
CA ASP A 461 8.63 -3.85 -1.41
C ASP A 461 9.11 -3.63 0.04
N GLU A 462 9.81 -2.53 0.29
CA GLU A 462 10.33 -2.19 1.62
C GLU A 462 9.30 -1.51 2.55
N GLY A 463 8.00 -1.55 2.21
CA GLY A 463 6.93 -0.97 3.02
C GLY A 463 6.76 0.53 2.81
N VAL A 464 6.84 0.99 1.56
CA VAL A 464 6.68 2.41 1.20
C VAL A 464 5.40 2.71 0.43
N GLY A 465 4.66 1.68 -0.01
CA GLY A 465 3.51 1.80 -0.88
C GLY A 465 2.36 2.60 -0.26
N THR A 466 1.80 3.50 -1.06
CA THR A 466 0.55 4.21 -0.77
C THR A 466 -0.29 4.22 -2.03
N CYS A 467 -1.52 3.75 -1.93
CA CYS A 467 -2.46 3.63 -3.04
C CYS A 467 -3.48 4.76 -2.97
N GLY A 468 -3.70 5.45 -4.11
CA GLY A 468 -4.72 6.50 -4.24
C GLY A 468 -5.90 6.02 -5.08
N LYS A 469 -7.15 6.26 -4.63
CA LYS A 469 -8.38 6.02 -5.38
C LYS A 469 -9.48 6.95 -4.86
N ASP A 470 -10.18 7.61 -5.76
CA ASP A 470 -11.28 8.54 -5.45
C ASP A 470 -10.93 9.58 -4.37
N GLY A 471 -9.70 10.11 -4.41
CA GLY A 471 -9.20 11.10 -3.46
C GLY A 471 -8.78 10.52 -2.10
N GLN A 472 -8.87 9.23 -1.89
CA GLN A 472 -8.49 8.53 -0.66
C GLN A 472 -7.13 7.83 -0.81
N ALA A 473 -6.29 7.92 0.21
CA ALA A 473 -4.99 7.26 0.30
C ALA A 473 -4.96 6.15 1.36
N VAL A 474 -4.52 4.95 1.01
CA VAL A 474 -4.35 3.84 1.96
C VAL A 474 -2.98 3.19 1.85
N PRO A 475 -2.41 2.68 2.97
CA PRO A 475 -1.15 1.93 2.96
C PRO A 475 -1.32 0.61 2.21
N VAL A 476 -0.36 0.27 1.33
CA VAL A 476 -0.35 -1.00 0.59
C VAL A 476 1.06 -1.58 0.51
N GLY A 477 1.14 -2.86 0.20
CA GLY A 477 2.38 -3.53 -0.19
C GLY A 477 2.28 -4.07 -1.62
N VAL A 478 3.42 -4.22 -2.27
CA VAL A 478 3.53 -4.80 -3.61
C VAL A 478 4.68 -5.78 -3.69
N GLY A 479 4.68 -6.66 -4.68
CA GLY A 479 5.81 -7.54 -4.92
C GLY A 479 5.75 -8.28 -6.24
N ILE A 480 6.91 -8.59 -6.79
CA ILE A 480 7.08 -9.52 -7.91
C ILE A 480 8.42 -10.25 -7.78
N PRO A 481 8.56 -11.44 -8.39
CA PRO A 481 9.87 -12.01 -8.72
C PRO A 481 10.44 -11.30 -9.95
N THR A 482 11.70 -11.55 -10.28
CA THR A 482 12.25 -11.19 -11.60
C THR A 482 11.36 -11.79 -12.69
N LEU A 483 10.88 -10.96 -13.61
CA LEU A 483 10.05 -11.46 -14.71
C LEU A 483 10.41 -10.81 -16.06
N LYS A 484 10.22 -11.55 -17.14
CA LYS A 484 10.45 -11.09 -18.51
C LYS A 484 9.12 -10.88 -19.23
N VAL A 485 8.98 -9.68 -19.79
CA VAL A 485 7.96 -9.34 -20.78
C VAL A 485 8.63 -9.31 -22.14
N ASP A 486 8.20 -10.16 -23.06
CA ASP A 486 8.89 -10.32 -24.36
C ASP A 486 8.89 -9.06 -25.22
N ARG A 487 7.84 -8.24 -25.07
CA ARG A 487 7.71 -7.00 -25.84
C ARG A 487 6.90 -5.96 -25.08
N LEU A 488 7.52 -4.81 -24.81
CA LEU A 488 6.90 -3.65 -24.17
C LEU A 488 7.46 -2.39 -24.83
N THR A 489 6.64 -1.34 -24.90
CA THR A 489 7.09 -0.04 -25.39
C THR A 489 7.91 0.65 -24.31
N VAL A 490 9.14 0.99 -24.65
CA VAL A 490 10.01 1.85 -23.85
C VAL A 490 10.06 3.21 -24.50
N GLY A 491 9.58 4.23 -23.79
CA GLY A 491 9.80 5.64 -24.10
C GLY A 491 11.19 6.02 -23.59
N GLY A 492 11.98 6.67 -24.44
CA GLY A 492 13.34 7.08 -24.10
C GLY A 492 13.63 8.50 -24.53
N THR A 493 14.69 9.05 -23.98
CA THR A 493 15.17 10.42 -24.23
C THR A 493 16.37 10.47 -25.19
N ALA A 494 16.94 9.31 -25.55
CA ALA A 494 18.02 9.22 -26.55
C ALA A 494 17.55 9.80 -27.89
N ARG A 495 18.25 10.83 -28.39
CA ARG A 495 18.03 11.34 -29.74
C ARG A 495 18.42 10.24 -30.73
N LYS A 496 17.51 9.93 -31.68
CA LYS A 496 17.90 9.15 -32.84
C LYS A 496 18.95 9.99 -33.58
N ASP A 497 20.17 9.49 -33.73
CA ASP A 497 21.10 10.04 -34.72
C ASP A 497 20.41 9.88 -36.08
N THR A 498 19.73 10.93 -36.53
CA THR A 498 19.38 11.07 -37.94
C THR A 498 20.72 11.29 -38.64
N GLY A 499 21.35 10.16 -39.01
CA GLY A 499 22.55 10.19 -39.86
C GLY A 499 22.27 11.12 -41.04
N GLY A 500 22.97 12.24 -41.05
CA GLY A 500 22.88 13.21 -42.13
C GLY A 500 23.22 12.53 -43.43
N PHE A 501 22.24 12.40 -44.31
CA PHE A 501 22.53 12.33 -45.73
C PHE A 501 23.08 13.73 -46.09
N MET A 502 24.41 13.88 -46.03
CA MET A 502 25.07 14.88 -46.81
C MET A 502 25.15 14.37 -48.24
N GLN A 503 24.46 15.05 -49.11
CA GLN A 503 24.74 15.02 -50.56
C GLN A 503 26.09 15.67 -50.86
#